data_0828f69851bf1b2248311771a9de53bf
#
_entry.id   0828f69851bf1b2248311771a9de53bf
#
_cell.length_a   1.000
_cell.length_b   1.000
_cell.length_c   1.000
_cell.angle_alpha   90.00
_cell.angle_beta   90.00
_cell.angle_gamma   90.00
#
_symmetry.space_group_name_H-M   'P 1'
#
loop_
_entity.id
_entity.type
_entity.pdbx_description
1 polymer ?
#
loop_
_entity_poly.entity_id
_entity_poly.type
_entity_poly.pdbx_seq_one_letter_code
_entity_poly.pdbx_strand_id
1 'polypeptide(L)'
;GSPAWADAIRMLVQSSPLAGSQYYAVGRVWPELKPGDRLELVREADNRHDRHAVRVDWRGQPLGYVPRAENRAVARALDAGERLEGRVSRLRDDPDPWRRVEFDILLVL
;
A
#
# COMPACT_ATOMS: atom_id res chain seq x y z
N GLY A 1 -22.28 -8.34 18.86
CA GLY A 1 -21.54 -9.04 17.83
C GLY A 1 -20.37 -8.24 17.30
N SER A 2 -19.57 -8.87 16.45
CA SER A 2 -18.43 -8.21 15.81
C SER A 2 -18.91 -7.13 14.83
N PRO A 3 -18.15 -6.04 14.68
CA PRO A 3 -18.42 -5.09 13.59
C PRO A 3 -18.40 -5.78 12.23
N ALA A 4 -19.21 -5.31 11.30
CA ALA A 4 -19.29 -5.90 9.96
C ALA A 4 -17.92 -5.96 9.25
N TRP A 5 -17.06 -4.96 9.45
CA TRP A 5 -15.72 -4.95 8.85
C TRP A 5 -14.82 -6.06 9.37
N ALA A 6 -15.00 -6.51 10.62
CA ALA A 6 -14.19 -7.57 11.22
C ALA A 6 -14.51 -8.94 10.62
N ASP A 7 -15.71 -9.08 10.03
CA ASP A 7 -16.15 -10.33 9.41
C ASP A 7 -15.88 -10.37 7.90
N ALA A 8 -15.33 -9.29 7.34
CA ALA A 8 -15.05 -9.22 5.93
C ALA A 8 -13.98 -10.23 5.54
N ILE A 9 -14.22 -10.92 4.44
CA ILE A 9 -13.23 -11.83 3.84
C ILE A 9 -12.24 -10.98 3.05
N ARG A 10 -10.97 -11.29 3.22
CA ARG A 10 -9.89 -10.63 2.50
C ARG A 10 -9.09 -11.68 1.75
N MET A 11 -8.79 -11.38 0.50
CA MET A 11 -8.02 -12.27 -0.36
C MET A 11 -6.73 -11.57 -0.78
N LEU A 12 -5.59 -12.23 -0.59
CA LEU A 12 -4.31 -11.71 -1.02
C LEU A 12 -4.25 -11.62 -2.54
N VAL A 13 -4.00 -10.43 -3.05
CA VAL A 13 -3.84 -10.17 -4.48
C VAL A 13 -2.36 -10.22 -4.87
N GLN A 14 -1.53 -9.49 -4.14
CA GLN A 14 -0.07 -9.46 -4.36
C GLN A 14 0.65 -8.92 -3.14
N SER A 15 1.94 -9.22 -3.06
CA SER A 15 2.86 -8.64 -2.08
C SER A 15 3.89 -7.82 -2.84
N SER A 16 4.20 -6.64 -2.33
CA SER A 16 5.07 -5.70 -3.03
C SER A 16 5.99 -4.98 -2.07
N PRO A 17 7.20 -4.58 -2.54
CA PRO A 17 7.97 -3.58 -1.82
C PRO A 17 7.32 -2.21 -1.98
N LEU A 18 7.63 -1.28 -1.09
CA LEU A 18 7.16 0.09 -1.18
C LEU A 18 8.16 0.91 -2.00
N ALA A 19 7.69 1.46 -3.12
CA ALA A 19 8.52 2.26 -4.01
C ALA A 19 8.55 3.72 -3.57
N GLY A 20 9.70 4.38 -3.73
CA GLY A 20 9.85 5.82 -3.51
C GLY A 20 9.79 6.26 -2.04
N SER A 21 9.89 5.33 -1.10
CA SER A 21 9.73 5.63 0.33
C SER A 21 10.70 6.67 0.86
N GLN A 22 11.89 6.80 0.26
CA GLN A 22 12.90 7.77 0.67
C GLN A 22 12.47 9.23 0.47
N TYR A 23 11.47 9.47 -0.38
CA TYR A 23 10.97 10.81 -0.70
C TYR A 23 9.74 11.22 0.14
N TYR A 24 9.24 10.32 0.99
CA TYR A 24 7.98 10.51 1.70
C TYR A 24 8.15 10.32 3.21
N ALA A 25 7.05 10.11 3.90
CA ALA A 25 6.99 10.17 5.35
C ALA A 25 7.54 8.93 6.09
N VAL A 26 8.04 7.90 5.39
CA VAL A 26 8.47 6.65 6.03
C VAL A 26 9.48 6.88 7.16
N GLY A 27 10.50 7.68 6.92
CA GLY A 27 11.51 7.97 7.95
C GLY A 27 10.92 8.60 9.20
N ARG A 28 9.97 9.52 9.03
CA ARG A 28 9.33 10.22 10.12
C ARG A 28 8.40 9.32 10.94
N VAL A 29 7.68 8.42 10.28
CA VAL A 29 6.70 7.56 10.95
C VAL A 29 7.27 6.20 11.32
N TRP A 30 8.51 5.92 10.95
CA TRP A 30 9.16 4.62 11.16
C TRP A 30 8.98 4.05 12.57
N PRO A 31 9.18 4.85 13.65
CA PRO A 31 9.03 4.31 15.00
C PRO A 31 7.61 3.81 15.32
N GLU A 32 6.62 4.31 14.58
CA GLU A 32 5.20 3.97 14.83
C GLU A 32 4.67 2.89 13.89
N LEU A 33 5.35 2.65 12.76
CA LEU A 33 4.93 1.61 11.82
C LEU A 33 5.16 0.22 12.40
N LYS A 34 4.18 -0.66 12.19
CA LYS A 34 4.26 -2.06 12.67
C LYS A 34 3.71 -3.01 11.61
N PRO A 35 4.25 -4.24 11.53
CA PRO A 35 3.62 -5.28 10.72
C PRO A 35 2.15 -5.44 11.11
N GLY A 36 1.29 -5.60 10.12
CA GLY A 36 -0.15 -5.68 10.31
C GLY A 36 -0.88 -4.34 10.21
N ASP A 37 -0.17 -3.22 10.21
CA ASP A 37 -0.80 -1.91 10.05
C ASP A 37 -1.48 -1.79 8.70
N ARG A 38 -2.69 -1.19 8.73
CA ARG A 38 -3.45 -0.94 7.51
C ARG A 38 -2.85 0.20 6.72
N LEU A 39 -2.79 0.01 5.41
CA LEU A 39 -2.39 1.03 4.45
C LEU A 39 -3.55 1.33 3.51
N GLU A 40 -3.69 2.58 3.13
CA GLU A 40 -4.68 2.99 2.15
C GLU A 40 -4.04 3.08 0.77
N LEU A 41 -4.72 2.54 -0.22
CA LEU A 41 -4.29 2.58 -1.61
C LEU A 41 -5.08 3.68 -2.33
N VAL A 42 -4.38 4.71 -2.80
CA VAL A 42 -4.98 5.89 -3.40
C VAL A 42 -4.62 5.94 -4.89
N ARG A 43 -5.65 5.83 -5.72
CA ARG A 43 -5.48 5.89 -7.18
C ARG A 43 -5.16 7.31 -7.61
N GLU A 44 -4.03 7.49 -8.32
CA GLU A 44 -3.63 8.78 -8.89
C GLU A 44 -3.71 8.73 -10.42
N ALA A 45 -4.92 8.80 -10.96
CA ALA A 45 -5.13 8.71 -12.39
C ALA A 45 -4.53 9.89 -13.17
N ASP A 46 -4.33 11.02 -12.51
CA ASP A 46 -3.76 12.24 -13.08
C ASP A 46 -2.24 12.36 -12.89
N ASN A 47 -1.59 11.32 -12.40
CA ASN A 47 -0.15 11.34 -12.20
C ASN A 47 0.57 11.48 -13.56
N ARG A 48 1.41 12.51 -13.69
CA ARG A 48 2.11 12.83 -14.93
C ARG A 48 3.15 11.81 -15.35
N HIS A 49 3.71 11.07 -14.39
CA HIS A 49 4.82 10.15 -14.62
C HIS A 49 4.36 8.71 -14.80
N ASP A 50 3.15 8.39 -14.33
CA ASP A 50 2.63 7.04 -14.35
C ASP A 50 1.10 7.06 -14.30
N ARG A 51 0.48 6.73 -15.42
CA ARG A 51 -1.00 6.69 -15.50
C ARG A 51 -1.63 5.58 -14.66
N HIS A 52 -0.85 4.62 -14.21
CA HIS A 52 -1.30 3.55 -13.32
C HIS A 52 -0.86 3.75 -11.87
N ALA A 53 -0.47 4.96 -11.50
CA ALA A 53 0.05 5.24 -10.16
C ALA A 53 -0.97 4.93 -9.07
N VAL A 54 -0.52 4.22 -8.06
CA VAL A 54 -1.28 3.94 -6.84
C VAL A 54 -0.39 4.32 -5.66
N ARG A 55 -0.79 5.38 -4.96
CA ARG A 55 -0.08 5.86 -3.78
C ARG A 55 -0.46 5.03 -2.57
N VAL A 56 0.50 4.83 -1.69
CA VAL A 56 0.31 4.08 -0.44
C VAL A 56 0.39 5.06 0.72
N ASP A 57 -0.70 5.18 1.48
CA ASP A 57 -0.80 6.08 2.63
C ASP A 57 -0.95 5.28 3.93
N TRP A 58 -0.40 5.84 5.00
CA TRP A 58 -0.59 5.36 6.37
C TRP A 58 -1.12 6.50 7.22
N ARG A 59 -2.31 6.32 7.78
CA ARG A 59 -3.00 7.35 8.59
C ARG A 59 -3.01 8.72 7.91
N GLY A 60 -3.32 8.74 6.63
CA GLY A 60 -3.39 9.96 5.84
C GLY A 60 -2.03 10.53 5.39
N GLN A 61 -0.93 9.87 5.71
CA GLN A 61 0.41 10.31 5.32
C GLN A 61 0.95 9.46 4.17
N PRO A 62 1.37 10.08 3.06
CA PRO A 62 1.97 9.33 1.95
C PRO A 62 3.26 8.66 2.38
N LEU A 63 3.38 7.36 2.12
CA LEU A 63 4.59 6.60 2.39
C LEU A 63 5.38 6.28 1.12
N GLY A 64 4.72 6.23 -0.02
CA GLY A 64 5.32 5.86 -1.29
C GLY A 64 4.26 5.37 -2.27
N TYR A 65 4.66 4.46 -3.14
CA TYR A 65 3.81 3.94 -4.21
C TYR A 65 3.92 2.43 -4.35
N VAL A 66 2.89 1.81 -4.92
CA VAL A 66 3.01 0.47 -5.47
C VAL A 66 4.05 0.53 -6.58
N PRO A 67 5.01 -0.41 -6.66
CA PRO A 67 6.03 -0.37 -7.69
C PRO A 67 5.42 -0.31 -9.10
N ARG A 68 6.00 0.51 -9.94
CA ARG A 68 5.52 0.75 -11.30
C ARG A 68 5.38 -0.52 -12.13
N ALA A 69 6.27 -1.48 -11.93
CA ALA A 69 6.24 -2.76 -12.63
C ALA A 69 5.07 -3.66 -12.19
N GLU A 70 4.43 -3.35 -11.07
CA GLU A 70 3.44 -4.22 -10.43
C GLU A 70 2.09 -3.53 -10.19
N ASN A 71 1.90 -2.30 -10.66
CA ASN A 71 0.75 -1.50 -10.27
C ASN A 71 -0.46 -1.58 -11.19
N ARG A 72 -0.30 -2.10 -12.41
CA ARG A 72 -1.35 -2.05 -13.43
C ARG A 72 -2.63 -2.78 -13.01
N ALA A 73 -2.51 -3.99 -12.50
CA ALA A 73 -3.67 -4.77 -12.06
C ALA A 73 -4.38 -4.10 -10.88
N VAL A 74 -3.60 -3.55 -9.95
CA VAL A 74 -4.13 -2.82 -8.79
C VAL A 74 -4.88 -1.57 -9.25
N ALA A 75 -4.28 -0.79 -10.14
CA ALA A 75 -4.92 0.41 -10.69
C ALA A 75 -6.24 0.10 -11.38
N ARG A 76 -6.26 -0.95 -12.20
CA ARG A 76 -7.47 -1.39 -12.89
C ARG A 76 -8.56 -1.85 -11.94
N ALA A 77 -8.19 -2.58 -10.90
CA ALA A 77 -9.15 -3.05 -9.89
C ALA A 77 -9.79 -1.86 -9.16
N LEU A 78 -8.97 -0.88 -8.76
CA LEU A 78 -9.48 0.34 -8.13
C LEU A 78 -10.39 1.12 -9.07
N ASP A 79 -10.02 1.25 -10.34
CA ASP A 79 -10.84 1.95 -11.35
C ASP A 79 -12.17 1.24 -11.58
N ALA A 80 -12.20 -0.09 -11.43
CA ALA A 80 -13.44 -0.87 -11.53
C ALA A 80 -14.32 -0.82 -10.28
N GLY A 81 -13.90 -0.08 -9.26
CA GLY A 81 -14.66 0.06 -8.02
C GLY A 81 -14.45 -1.06 -7.02
N GLU A 82 -13.45 -1.92 -7.22
CA GLU A 82 -13.13 -2.96 -6.25
C GLU A 82 -12.49 -2.37 -5.00
N ARG A 83 -12.76 -2.99 -3.87
CA ARG A 83 -12.23 -2.55 -2.58
C ARG A 83 -10.91 -3.26 -2.31
N LEU A 84 -9.83 -2.50 -2.36
CA LEU A 84 -8.50 -2.99 -2.04
C LEU A 84 -7.96 -2.26 -0.82
N GLU A 85 -7.24 -2.97 0.02
CA GLU A 85 -6.50 -2.37 1.12
C GLU A 85 -5.08 -2.93 1.17
N GLY A 86 -4.18 -2.15 1.76
CA GLY A 86 -2.82 -2.60 2.01
C GLY A 86 -2.63 -2.95 3.48
N ARG A 87 -1.67 -3.83 3.75
CA ARG A 87 -1.21 -4.13 5.10
C ARG A 87 0.29 -4.29 5.10
N VAL A 88 0.95 -3.66 6.07
CA VAL A 88 2.39 -3.87 6.26
C VAL A 88 2.63 -5.33 6.60
N SER A 89 3.44 -6.00 5.78
CA SER A 89 3.79 -7.40 6.03
C SER A 89 5.16 -7.53 6.67
N ARG A 90 6.09 -6.65 6.35
CA ARG A 90 7.45 -6.73 6.86
C ARG A 90 8.11 -5.36 6.91
N LEU A 91 8.85 -5.11 8.00
CA LEU A 91 9.67 -3.93 8.18
C LEU A 91 11.12 -4.35 8.43
N ARG A 92 12.06 -3.69 7.77
CA ARG A 92 13.49 -3.92 7.94
C ARG A 92 14.22 -2.59 8.06
N ASP A 93 15.13 -2.50 9.01
CA ASP A 93 16.04 -1.36 9.10
C ASP A 93 17.21 -1.59 8.14
N ASP A 94 16.96 -1.37 6.86
CA ASP A 94 17.90 -1.63 5.78
C ASP A 94 18.33 -0.31 5.18
N PRO A 95 19.61 -0.11 4.83
CA PRO A 95 20.07 1.10 4.15
C PRO A 95 19.44 1.27 2.77
N ASP A 96 19.03 0.18 2.11
CA ASP A 96 18.32 0.25 0.83
C ASP A 96 16.83 0.54 1.06
N PRO A 97 16.33 1.72 0.63
CA PRO A 97 14.92 2.08 0.83
C PRO A 97 13.92 1.07 0.27
N TRP A 98 14.28 0.37 -0.81
CA TRP A 98 13.43 -0.65 -1.43
C TRP A 98 13.19 -1.86 -0.54
N ARG A 99 14.04 -2.08 0.45
CA ARG A 99 13.98 -3.23 1.34
C ARG A 99 13.35 -2.92 2.69
N ARG A 100 13.04 -1.65 2.95
CA ARG A 100 12.56 -1.24 4.27
C ARG A 100 11.14 -1.67 4.56
N VAL A 101 10.25 -1.56 3.59
CA VAL A 101 8.82 -1.86 3.77
C VAL A 101 8.36 -2.82 2.70
N GLU A 102 7.77 -3.91 3.13
CA GLU A 102 6.98 -4.81 2.28
C GLU A 102 5.54 -4.74 2.75
N PHE A 103 4.61 -4.82 1.82
CA PHE A 103 3.19 -4.80 2.15
C PHE A 103 2.40 -5.73 1.25
N ASP A 104 1.28 -6.18 1.77
CA ASP A 104 0.31 -7.00 1.06
C ASP A 104 -0.81 -6.13 0.54
N ILE A 105 -1.31 -6.45 -0.64
CA ILE A 105 -2.52 -5.85 -1.21
C ILE A 105 -3.61 -6.91 -1.14
N LEU A 106 -4.72 -6.54 -0.51
CA LEU A 106 -5.83 -7.43 -0.22
C LEU A 106 -7.10 -6.94 -0.88
N LEU A 107 -7.83 -7.86 -1.51
CA LEU A 107 -9.18 -7.59 -2.00
C LEU A 107 -10.15 -7.86 -0.86
N VAL A 108 -10.99 -6.88 -0.55
CA VAL A 108 -12.02 -6.98 0.49
C VAL A 108 -13.33 -7.42 -0.17
N LEU A 109 -13.79 -8.60 0.21
CA LEU A 109 -15.01 -9.20 -0.34
C LEU A 109 -16.23 -8.94 0.53
#